data_45cc1c9c56af0f0139143e5921ab3bfa
#
_entry.id   45cc1c9c56af0f0139143e5921ab3bfa
#
_cell.length_a   1.000
_cell.length_b   1.000
_cell.length_c   1.000
_cell.angle_alpha   90.00
_cell.angle_beta   90.00
_cell.angle_gamma   90.00
#
_symmetry.space_group_name_H-M   'P 1'
#
loop_
_entity.id
_entity.type
_entity.pdbx_description
1 polymer ?
#
loop_
_entity_poly.entity_id
_entity_poly.type
_entity_poly.pdbx_seq_one_letter_code
_entity_poly.pdbx_strand_id
1 'polypeptide(L)'
;MTDPDIARQIASNRDAAPDMAPEIDVRAIRRSTGMTQAEFAAAYRFSVRTVQEWERGAKRPSGPARTLLRAIKADPEGLRRALAAA
;
A
#
# COMPACT_ATOMS: atom_id res chain seq x y z
N MET A 1 -28.57 14.42 7.76
CA MET A 1 -28.22 14.58 8.05
C MET A 1 -27.77 14.68 8.06
N THR A 2 -27.55 14.35 7.82
CA THR A 2 -26.87 14.40 7.97
C THR A 2 -26.40 14.32 7.95
N ASP A 3 -26.14 14.01 7.65
CA ASP A 3 -25.43 13.95 7.81
C ASP A 3 -24.83 13.96 7.85
N PRO A 4 -24.85 14.03 7.59
CA PRO A 4 -24.08 14.05 7.74
C PRO A 4 -23.70 13.67 7.76
N ASP A 5 -23.61 13.17 7.79
CA ASP A 5 -23.21 12.92 8.02
C ASP A 5 -22.93 12.59 7.59
N ILE A 6 -23.07 12.46 7.24
CA ILE A 6 -22.72 12.41 7.09
C ILE A 6 -22.20 12.73 6.94
N ALA A 7 -22.20 12.82 6.55
CA ALA A 7 -21.65 13.18 6.66
C ALA A 7 -21.09 13.21 6.94
N ARG A 8 -20.84 12.97 7.00
CA ARG A 8 -20.31 12.97 7.56
C ARG A 8 -19.88 12.31 7.43
N GLN A 9 -19.99 11.84 7.11
CA GLN A 9 -19.68 11.33 7.21
C GLN A 9 -19.19 11.18 6.57
N ILE A 10 -19.20 11.29 6.13
CA ILE A 10 -18.71 11.38 5.84
C ILE A 10 -18.00 11.85 5.71
N ALA A 11 -17.81 11.90 5.55
CA ALA A 11 -17.18 12.39 5.72
C ALA A 11 -16.49 12.29 5.92
N SER A 12 -16.49 12.02 6.12
CA SER A 12 -16.00 11.88 6.58
C SER A 12 -15.61 11.31 6.28
N ASN A 13 -15.71 10.85 6.00
CA ASN A 13 -15.48 10.39 5.94
C ASN A 13 -15.19 10.35 5.13
N ARG A 14 -15.04 10.41 4.75
CA ARG A 14 -14.61 10.50 4.13
C ARG A 14 -13.70 11.03 3.89
N ASP A 15 -13.36 11.54 3.33
CA ASP A 15 -12.29 11.81 3.46
C ASP A 15 -11.62 11.49 4.55
N ALA A 16 -12.05 11.60 5.24
CA ALA A 16 -11.54 10.74 6.25
C ALA A 16 -11.56 9.30 5.84
N ALA A 17 -12.23 9.00 4.78
CA ALA A 17 -12.29 7.64 4.28
C ALA A 17 -10.90 7.01 4.11
N PRO A 18 -9.86 7.73 3.61
CA PRO A 18 -8.53 7.12 3.53
C PRO A 18 -7.99 6.73 4.90
N ASP A 19 -8.30 7.51 5.92
CA ASP A 19 -7.83 7.20 7.27
C ASP A 19 -8.58 6.02 7.87
N MET A 20 -9.77 5.75 7.35
CA MET A 20 -10.58 4.64 7.82
C MET A 20 -10.32 3.35 7.08
N ALA A 21 -9.57 3.41 5.98
CA ALA A 21 -9.25 2.21 5.22
C ALA A 21 -8.36 1.29 6.05
N PRO A 22 -8.49 -0.03 5.88
CA PRO A 22 -7.60 -0.96 6.55
C PRO A 22 -6.15 -0.64 6.24
N GLU A 23 -5.33 -0.70 7.24
CA GLU A 23 -3.92 -0.41 7.07
C GLU A 23 -3.24 -1.54 6.30
N ILE A 24 -2.34 -1.16 5.39
CA ILE A 24 -1.55 -2.14 4.65
C ILE A 24 -0.24 -2.33 5.40
N ASP A 25 0.04 -3.58 5.75
CA ASP A 25 1.28 -3.91 6.44
C ASP A 25 2.34 -4.26 5.40
N VAL A 26 3.09 -3.25 4.97
CA VAL A 26 4.10 -3.40 3.93
C VAL A 26 5.19 -4.40 4.34
N ARG A 27 5.59 -4.36 5.61
CA ARG A 27 6.62 -5.29 6.08
C ARG A 27 6.15 -6.74 5.98
N ALA A 28 4.90 -7.00 6.36
CA ALA A 28 4.37 -8.36 6.27
C ALA A 28 4.28 -8.82 4.83
N ILE A 29 3.86 -7.93 3.93
CA ILE A 29 3.80 -8.26 2.51
C ILE A 29 5.19 -8.59 1.99
N ARG A 30 6.18 -7.76 2.32
CA ARG A 30 7.56 -8.01 1.89
C ARG A 30 8.08 -9.32 2.44
N ARG A 31 7.87 -9.57 3.74
CA ARG A 31 8.37 -10.80 4.36
C ARG A 31 7.77 -12.04 3.72
N SER A 32 6.54 -11.95 3.27
CA SER A 32 5.90 -13.09 2.60
C SER A 32 6.57 -13.43 1.27
N THR A 33 7.27 -12.47 0.66
CA THR A 33 8.00 -12.72 -0.59
C THR A 33 9.41 -13.25 -0.36
N GLY A 34 9.92 -13.17 0.87
CA GLY A 34 11.29 -13.56 1.18
C GLY A 34 12.34 -12.55 0.74
N MET A 35 11.94 -11.36 0.35
CA MET A 35 12.86 -10.35 -0.18
C MET A 35 13.33 -9.39 0.89
N THR A 36 14.55 -8.86 0.72
CA THR A 36 15.01 -7.71 1.49
C THR A 36 14.28 -6.46 1.05
N GLN A 37 14.44 -5.37 1.81
CA GLN A 37 13.85 -4.09 1.42
C GLN A 37 14.32 -3.64 0.03
N ALA A 38 15.62 -3.78 -0.22
CA ALA A 38 16.18 -3.38 -1.52
C ALA A 38 15.66 -4.25 -2.65
N GLU A 39 15.58 -5.56 -2.43
CA GLU A 39 15.05 -6.47 -3.43
C GLU A 39 13.58 -6.19 -3.74
N PHE A 40 12.80 -5.99 -2.70
CA PHE A 40 11.38 -5.69 -2.85
C PHE A 40 11.16 -4.39 -3.63
N ALA A 41 11.90 -3.36 -3.26
CA ALA A 41 11.80 -2.06 -3.93
C ALA A 41 12.13 -2.21 -5.41
N ALA A 42 13.22 -2.89 -5.73
CA ALA A 42 13.63 -3.08 -7.12
C ALA A 42 12.60 -3.90 -7.91
N ALA A 43 12.10 -4.97 -7.31
CA ALA A 43 11.17 -5.88 -8.00
C ALA A 43 9.85 -5.18 -8.34
N TYR A 44 9.37 -4.31 -7.48
CA TYR A 44 8.05 -3.71 -7.63
C TYR A 44 8.10 -2.21 -7.94
N ARG A 45 9.27 -1.72 -8.33
CA ARG A 45 9.45 -0.36 -8.83
C ARG A 45 9.19 0.71 -7.77
N PHE A 46 9.56 0.44 -6.54
CA PHE A 46 9.56 1.43 -5.46
C PHE A 46 11.00 1.86 -5.18
N SER A 47 11.18 3.01 -4.53
CA SER A 47 12.49 3.34 -3.99
C SER A 47 12.68 2.64 -2.64
N VAL A 48 13.91 2.31 -2.30
CA VAL A 48 14.22 1.71 -1.01
C VAL A 48 13.76 2.63 0.12
N ARG A 49 14.01 3.92 -0.04
CA ARG A 49 13.62 4.89 0.99
C ARG A 49 12.11 4.88 1.22
N THR A 50 11.33 4.80 0.16
CA THR A 50 9.88 4.75 0.28
C THR A 50 9.45 3.50 1.04
N VAL A 51 10.01 2.35 0.71
CA VAL A 51 9.70 1.11 1.42
C VAL A 51 10.06 1.24 2.90
N GLN A 52 11.22 1.81 3.19
CA GLN A 52 11.64 2.01 4.58
C GLN A 52 10.68 2.93 5.33
N GLU A 53 10.26 4.01 4.70
CA GLU A 53 9.34 4.94 5.33
C GLU A 53 7.98 4.30 5.62
N TRP A 54 7.50 3.48 4.70
CA TRP A 54 6.24 2.75 4.92
C TRP A 54 6.38 1.77 6.08
N GLU A 55 7.50 1.03 6.14
CA GLU A 55 7.65 -0.01 7.15
C GLU A 55 7.81 0.56 8.56
N ARG A 56 8.41 1.72 8.70
CA ARG A 56 8.55 2.35 10.02
C ARG A 56 7.41 3.31 10.34
N GLY A 57 6.43 3.41 9.46
CA GLY A 57 5.24 4.22 9.73
C GLY A 57 5.42 5.72 9.52
N ALA A 58 6.54 6.14 8.92
CA ALA A 58 6.78 7.57 8.68
C ALA A 58 5.85 8.11 7.61
N LYS A 59 5.48 7.27 6.65
CA LYS A 59 4.53 7.63 5.60
C LYS A 59 3.63 6.45 5.30
N ARG A 60 2.46 6.74 4.73
CA ARG A 60 1.52 5.71 4.32
C ARG A 60 1.48 5.64 2.80
N PRO A 61 1.31 4.42 2.23
CA PRO A 61 1.17 4.31 0.78
C PRO A 61 -0.06 5.08 0.31
N SER A 62 0.09 5.82 -0.78
CA SER A 62 -1.01 6.54 -1.40
C SER A 62 -1.84 5.58 -2.28
N GLY A 63 -2.90 6.11 -2.92
CA GLY A 63 -3.85 5.28 -3.66
C GLY A 63 -3.24 4.29 -4.63
N PRO A 64 -2.47 4.75 -5.64
CA PRO A 64 -1.87 3.80 -6.60
C PRO A 64 -0.93 2.80 -5.94
N ALA A 65 -0.13 3.25 -4.97
CA ALA A 65 0.78 2.36 -4.26
C ALA A 65 0.01 1.33 -3.44
N ARG A 66 -1.09 1.74 -2.81
CA ARG A 66 -1.93 0.81 -2.06
C ARG A 66 -2.49 -0.27 -2.97
N THR A 67 -2.97 0.12 -4.13
CA THR A 67 -3.50 -0.84 -5.09
C THR A 67 -2.44 -1.83 -5.52
N LEU A 68 -1.24 -1.35 -5.81
CA LEU A 68 -0.14 -2.22 -6.19
C LEU A 68 0.24 -3.17 -5.05
N LEU A 69 0.30 -2.66 -3.83
CA LEU A 69 0.65 -3.49 -2.68
C LEU A 69 -0.39 -4.59 -2.44
N ARG A 70 -1.66 -4.29 -2.64
CA ARG A 70 -2.71 -5.31 -2.54
C ARG A 70 -2.55 -6.38 -3.61
N ALA A 71 -2.19 -5.96 -4.82
CA ALA A 71 -1.96 -6.91 -5.91
C ALA A 71 -0.75 -7.79 -5.62
N ILE A 72 0.31 -7.22 -5.06
CA ILE A 72 1.49 -7.98 -4.65
C ILE A 72 1.11 -9.01 -3.59
N LYS A 73 0.30 -8.61 -2.63
CA LYS A 73 -0.13 -9.53 -1.59
C LYS A 73 -0.89 -10.72 -2.17
N ALA A 74 -1.72 -10.45 -3.19
CA ALA A 74 -2.54 -11.50 -3.80
C ALA A 74 -1.73 -12.42 -4.71
N ASP A 75 -0.78 -11.86 -5.46
CA ASP A 75 0.00 -12.65 -6.44
C ASP A 75 1.38 -12.03 -6.66
N PRO A 76 2.29 -12.22 -5.71
CA PRO A 76 3.61 -11.59 -5.79
C PRO A 76 4.39 -12.00 -7.03
N GLU A 77 4.36 -13.29 -7.40
CA GLU A 77 5.12 -13.76 -8.56
C GLU A 77 4.57 -13.25 -9.87
N GLY A 78 3.24 -13.23 -10.00
CA GLY A 78 2.60 -12.71 -11.20
C GLY A 78 2.92 -11.25 -11.42
N LEU A 79 2.85 -10.46 -10.34
CA LEU A 79 3.18 -9.04 -10.41
C LEU A 79 4.64 -8.82 -10.78
N ARG A 80 5.54 -9.59 -10.18
CA ARG A 80 6.96 -9.46 -10.47
C ARG A 80 7.25 -9.74 -11.93
N ARG A 81 6.66 -10.80 -12.47
CA ARG A 81 6.83 -11.15 -13.88
C ARG A 81 6.25 -10.07 -14.79
N ALA A 82 5.08 -9.56 -14.46
CA ALA A 82 4.44 -8.53 -15.27
C ALA A 82 5.29 -7.26 -15.34
N LEU A 83 5.85 -6.86 -14.20
CA LEU A 83 6.68 -5.66 -14.15
C LEU A 83 8.01 -5.87 -14.84
N ALA A 84 8.57 -7.08 -14.77
CA ALA A 84 9.83 -7.38 -15.44
C ALA A 84 9.66 -7.37 -16.96
N ALA A 85 8.47 -7.71 -17.45
CA ALA A 85 8.17 -7.71 -18.88
C ALA A 85 7.79 -6.34 -19.42
N ALA A 86 7.46 -5.39 -18.54
CA ALA A 86 6.97 -4.07 -18.95
C ALA A 86 8.06 -3.20 -19.57
#